data_fbe89dbf6f80e8178e95a703c4f703b8
#
_entry.id   fbe89dbf6f80e8178e95a703c4f703b8
#
_cell.length_a   1.000
_cell.length_b   1.000
_cell.length_c   1.000
_cell.angle_alpha   90.00
_cell.angle_beta   90.00
_cell.angle_gamma   90.00
#
_symmetry.space_group_name_H-M   'P 1'
#
loop_
_entity.id
_entity.type
_entity.pdbx_description
1 polymer ?
#
loop_
_entity_poly.entity_id
_entity_poly.type
_entity_poly.pdbx_seq_one_letter_code
_entity_poly.pdbx_strand_id
1 'polypeptide(L)'
;MDFYNETAVNVATLLQEPVGSSRTYPLHLDRLELDSDLVATGIDGAVRLTRLSDEILANVEATATVDLVCLRCLEHYEQPTKTRFQEEFRVAYDVRSGVAVRESDDDERFSITDAHELDIREPLRQELIVSLPMRPDCGTDCPGPPAIADDGKDEIDHRFAALGS
;
A
#
# COMPACT_ATOMS: atom_id res chain seq x y z
N MET A 1 19.96 6.88 8.80
CA MET A 1 18.68 7.29 8.22
C MET A 1 17.90 6.03 7.95
N ASP A 2 16.80 5.88 8.59
CA ASP A 2 15.97 4.69 8.53
C ASP A 2 14.55 5.17 8.23
N PHE A 3 13.71 4.29 7.66
CA PHE A 3 12.28 4.56 7.48
C PHE A 3 11.54 4.43 8.83
N TYR A 4 11.82 5.36 9.74
CA TYR A 4 11.18 5.41 11.06
C TYR A 4 10.22 6.60 11.11
N ASN A 5 8.92 6.31 11.01
CA ASN A 5 7.83 7.28 10.83
C ASN A 5 8.03 8.26 9.66
N GLU A 6 8.93 7.90 8.74
CA GLU A 6 9.20 8.59 7.50
C GLU A 6 9.14 7.59 6.35
N THR A 7 8.66 8.03 5.20
CA THR A 7 8.55 7.19 3.99
C THR A 7 9.61 7.51 2.95
N ALA A 8 10.36 8.57 3.18
CA ALA A 8 11.42 9.05 2.29
C ALA A 8 12.80 8.84 2.91
N VAL A 9 13.77 8.51 2.07
CA VAL A 9 15.18 8.36 2.45
C VAL A 9 16.07 9.03 1.42
N ASN A 10 17.16 9.66 1.90
CA ASN A 10 18.15 10.23 0.99
C ASN A 10 19.07 9.13 0.44
N VAL A 11 19.15 9.03 -0.87
CA VAL A 11 19.91 8.01 -1.60
C VAL A 11 21.17 8.55 -2.30
N ALA A 12 21.56 9.79 -2.04
CA ALA A 12 22.71 10.41 -2.69
C ALA A 12 23.98 9.58 -2.58
N THR A 13 24.26 8.99 -1.42
CA THR A 13 25.42 8.13 -1.22
C THR A 13 25.32 6.85 -2.03
N LEU A 14 24.16 6.20 -2.05
CA LEU A 14 23.94 4.98 -2.83
C LEU A 14 24.11 5.24 -4.34
N LEU A 15 23.66 6.40 -4.82
CA LEU A 15 23.81 6.81 -6.22
C LEU A 15 25.28 7.04 -6.64
N GLN A 16 26.19 7.23 -5.70
CA GLN A 16 27.63 7.38 -5.96
C GLN A 16 28.39 6.05 -5.88
N GLU A 17 27.79 5.01 -5.31
CA GLU A 17 28.40 3.68 -5.22
C GLU A 17 28.33 2.95 -6.57
N PRO A 18 29.11 1.87 -6.78
CA PRO A 18 29.04 1.06 -8.00
C PRO A 18 27.64 0.48 -8.25
N VAL A 19 27.29 0.26 -9.52
CA VAL A 19 26.08 -0.48 -9.91
C VAL A 19 26.07 -1.86 -9.24
N GLY A 20 24.91 -2.23 -8.69
CA GLY A 20 24.73 -3.45 -7.91
C GLY A 20 24.92 -3.27 -6.40
N SER A 21 25.43 -2.11 -5.95
CA SER A 21 25.47 -1.80 -4.51
C SER A 21 24.07 -1.79 -3.91
N SER A 22 23.92 -2.31 -2.71
CA SER A 22 22.64 -2.37 -2.04
C SER A 22 22.74 -2.01 -0.57
N ARG A 23 21.66 -1.44 -0.02
CA ARG A 23 21.49 -1.12 1.39
C ARG A 23 20.11 -1.55 1.84
N THR A 24 20.05 -2.08 3.06
CA THR A 24 18.78 -2.46 3.69
C THR A 24 18.50 -1.54 4.86
N TYR A 25 17.29 -1.04 4.91
CA TYR A 25 16.79 -0.14 5.95
C TYR A 25 15.62 -0.81 6.67
N PRO A 26 15.55 -0.73 8.00
CA PRO A 26 14.34 -1.08 8.72
C PRO A 26 13.22 -0.11 8.33
N LEU A 27 12.01 -0.62 8.23
CA LEU A 27 10.79 0.15 8.00
C LEU A 27 9.93 0.05 9.24
N HIS A 28 9.58 1.19 9.81
CA HIS A 28 8.63 1.30 10.91
C HIS A 28 7.78 2.55 10.75
N LEU A 29 6.47 2.39 10.60
CA LEU A 29 5.51 3.49 10.55
C LEU A 29 4.37 3.19 11.51
N ASP A 30 4.07 4.12 12.40
CA ASP A 30 2.93 4.00 13.30
C ASP A 30 1.62 3.98 12.55
N ARG A 31 1.52 4.79 11.48
CA ARG A 31 0.30 4.99 10.72
C ARG A 31 0.59 5.37 9.27
N LEU A 32 -0.24 4.88 8.36
CA LEU A 32 -0.28 5.29 6.95
C LEU A 32 -1.74 5.36 6.48
N GLU A 33 -2.16 6.51 5.98
CA GLU A 33 -3.46 6.66 5.34
C GLU A 33 -3.43 5.98 3.97
N LEU A 34 -4.33 5.01 3.78
CA LEU A 34 -4.47 4.27 2.52
C LEU A 34 -5.53 4.91 1.62
N ASP A 35 -6.63 5.35 2.21
CA ASP A 35 -7.74 6.06 1.57
C ASP A 35 -8.46 6.92 2.62
N SER A 36 -9.49 7.67 2.23
CA SER A 36 -10.25 8.60 3.09
C SER A 36 -10.69 7.97 4.41
N ASP A 37 -11.14 6.72 4.38
CA ASP A 37 -11.64 5.98 5.54
C ASP A 37 -10.83 4.71 5.85
N LEU A 38 -9.66 4.56 5.24
CA LEU A 38 -8.85 3.37 5.36
C LEU A 38 -7.44 3.71 5.82
N VAL A 39 -7.05 3.15 6.96
CA VAL A 39 -5.77 3.43 7.60
C VAL A 39 -5.07 2.13 7.97
N ALA A 40 -3.79 2.03 7.62
CA ALA A 40 -2.90 1.00 8.11
C ALA A 40 -2.16 1.50 9.35
N THR A 41 -1.97 0.63 10.33
CA THR A 41 -1.26 0.90 11.57
C THR A 41 -0.22 -0.17 11.84
N GLY A 42 0.80 0.16 12.63
CA GLY A 42 1.84 -0.77 13.02
C GLY A 42 2.54 -1.41 11.81
N ILE A 43 2.98 -0.58 10.87
CA ILE A 43 3.68 -1.06 9.69
C ILE A 43 5.12 -1.34 10.06
N ASP A 44 5.53 -2.59 9.96
CA ASP A 44 6.88 -3.05 10.25
C ASP A 44 7.43 -3.90 9.11
N GLY A 45 8.70 -3.69 8.81
CA GLY A 45 9.33 -4.43 7.73
C GLY A 45 10.75 -4.01 7.38
N ALA A 46 11.11 -4.20 6.12
CA ALA A 46 12.41 -3.82 5.60
C ALA A 46 12.31 -3.33 4.15
N VAL A 47 13.15 -2.37 3.83
CA VAL A 47 13.34 -1.84 2.48
C VAL A 47 14.78 -2.08 2.06
N ARG A 48 14.98 -2.86 1.01
CA ARG A 48 16.29 -3.03 0.38
C ARG A 48 16.35 -2.21 -0.89
N LEU A 49 17.24 -1.26 -0.94
CA LEU A 49 17.52 -0.43 -2.10
C LEU A 49 18.77 -0.94 -2.81
N THR A 50 18.66 -1.18 -4.10
CA THR A 50 19.77 -1.65 -4.96
C THR A 50 19.98 -0.67 -6.10
N ARG A 51 21.21 -0.18 -6.26
CA ARG A 51 21.54 0.68 -7.38
C ARG A 51 21.59 -0.10 -8.68
N LEU A 52 20.79 0.30 -9.65
CA LEU A 52 20.92 -0.04 -11.06
C LEU A 52 21.71 1.05 -11.81
N SER A 53 21.81 0.99 -13.13
CA SER A 53 22.55 2.02 -13.89
C SER A 53 21.96 3.42 -13.73
N ASP A 54 20.68 3.58 -14.01
CA ASP A 54 19.97 4.86 -14.01
C ASP A 54 18.76 4.89 -13.05
N GLU A 55 18.63 3.87 -12.22
CA GLU A 55 17.48 3.64 -11.34
C GLU A 55 17.91 3.04 -10.01
N ILE A 56 17.04 3.12 -9.02
CA ILE A 56 17.15 2.36 -7.79
C ILE A 56 15.98 1.41 -7.71
N LEU A 57 16.27 0.12 -7.55
CA LEU A 57 15.28 -0.90 -7.28
C LEU A 57 15.02 -0.97 -5.77
N ALA A 58 13.80 -0.72 -5.36
CA ALA A 58 13.34 -0.92 -4.00
C ALA A 58 12.63 -2.26 -3.88
N ASN A 59 13.13 -3.14 -3.00
CA ASN A 59 12.44 -4.35 -2.56
C ASN A 59 11.90 -4.09 -1.17
N VAL A 60 10.59 -4.14 -1.03
CA VAL A 60 9.89 -3.84 0.22
C VAL A 60 9.16 -5.07 0.71
N GLU A 61 9.36 -5.41 1.97
CA GLU A 61 8.53 -6.37 2.72
C GLU A 61 7.97 -5.66 3.94
N ALA A 62 6.66 -5.72 4.11
CA ALA A 62 6.01 -5.09 5.26
C ALA A 62 4.81 -5.90 5.75
N THR A 63 4.57 -5.82 7.05
CA THR A 63 3.35 -6.24 7.71
C THR A 63 2.63 -5.03 8.27
N ALA A 64 1.32 -5.07 8.32
CA ALA A 64 0.50 -3.98 8.86
C ALA A 64 -0.81 -4.55 9.39
N THR A 65 -1.53 -3.73 10.15
CA THR A 65 -2.90 -4.01 10.57
C THR A 65 -3.81 -2.94 10.00
N VAL A 66 -4.92 -3.36 9.40
CA VAL A 66 -5.91 -2.45 8.81
C VAL A 66 -7.26 -2.72 9.44
N ASP A 67 -7.94 -1.66 9.90
CA ASP A 67 -9.31 -1.76 10.40
C ASP A 67 -10.28 -1.86 9.23
N LEU A 68 -11.00 -2.99 9.14
CA LEU A 68 -11.98 -3.26 8.10
C LEU A 68 -13.36 -3.55 8.69
N VAL A 69 -14.38 -3.39 7.87
CA VAL A 69 -15.75 -3.79 8.21
C VAL A 69 -16.03 -5.17 7.62
N CYS A 70 -16.44 -6.12 8.45
CA CYS A 70 -16.85 -7.44 8.01
C CYS A 70 -18.12 -7.35 7.15
N LEU A 71 -18.10 -7.94 5.95
CA LEU A 71 -19.28 -7.92 5.04
C LEU A 71 -20.43 -8.83 5.50
N ARG A 72 -20.22 -9.66 6.53
CA ARG A 72 -21.24 -10.58 7.06
C ARG A 72 -21.98 -9.99 8.27
N CYS A 73 -21.24 -9.51 9.28
CA CYS A 73 -21.81 -8.99 10.51
C CYS A 73 -21.84 -7.46 10.58
N LEU A 74 -21.16 -6.78 9.66
CA LEU A 74 -21.03 -5.31 9.58
C LEU A 74 -20.29 -4.68 10.78
N GLU A 75 -19.60 -5.49 11.57
CA GLU A 75 -18.75 -5.02 12.67
C GLU A 75 -17.32 -4.78 12.19
N HIS A 76 -16.65 -3.85 12.84
CA HIS A 76 -15.23 -3.60 12.63
C HIS A 76 -14.36 -4.74 13.15
N TYR A 77 -13.29 -5.02 12.45
CA TYR A 77 -12.27 -5.97 12.88
C TYR A 77 -10.89 -5.58 12.36
N GLU A 78 -9.86 -6.01 13.07
CA GLU A 78 -8.48 -5.79 12.66
C GLU A 78 -8.04 -6.88 11.68
N GLN A 79 -7.66 -6.46 10.47
CA GLN A 79 -7.12 -7.33 9.43
C GLN A 79 -5.61 -7.24 9.42
N PRO A 80 -4.88 -8.28 9.86
CA PRO A 80 -3.45 -8.35 9.63
C PRO A 80 -3.19 -8.57 8.14
N THR A 81 -2.27 -7.81 7.58
CA THR A 81 -1.88 -7.90 6.18
C THR A 81 -0.37 -7.95 6.03
N LYS A 82 0.08 -8.57 4.96
CA LYS A 82 1.49 -8.64 4.59
C LYS A 82 1.61 -8.34 3.12
N THR A 83 2.55 -7.46 2.78
CA THR A 83 2.88 -7.15 1.40
C THR A 83 4.36 -7.38 1.12
N ARG A 84 4.64 -7.72 -0.14
CA ARG A 84 5.99 -7.82 -0.68
C ARG A 84 5.97 -7.38 -2.13
N PHE A 85 6.73 -6.34 -2.44
CA PHE A 85 6.77 -5.79 -3.79
C PHE A 85 8.16 -5.27 -4.16
N GLN A 86 8.31 -4.99 -5.44
CA GLN A 86 9.49 -4.36 -6.02
C GLN A 86 9.04 -3.16 -6.84
N GLU A 87 9.74 -2.05 -6.68
CA GLU A 87 9.47 -0.83 -7.43
C GLU A 87 10.77 -0.19 -7.91
N GLU A 88 10.76 0.34 -9.11
CA GLU A 88 11.90 1.02 -9.72
C GLU A 88 11.71 2.53 -9.64
N PHE A 89 12.71 3.19 -9.05
CA PHE A 89 12.73 4.64 -8.92
C PHE A 89 13.78 5.21 -9.87
N ARG A 90 13.32 5.99 -10.83
CA ARG A 90 14.19 6.63 -11.81
C ARG A 90 14.88 7.86 -11.23
N VAL A 91 16.14 8.05 -11.57
CA VAL A 91 16.87 9.26 -11.23
C VAL A 91 16.47 10.36 -12.20
N ALA A 92 15.72 11.36 -11.72
CA ALA A 92 15.26 12.48 -12.55
C ALA A 92 16.38 13.46 -12.94
N TYR A 93 17.51 13.43 -12.21
CA TYR A 93 18.66 14.31 -12.42
C TYR A 93 19.95 13.53 -12.43
N ASP A 94 20.85 13.86 -13.37
CA ASP A 94 22.21 13.33 -13.34
C ASP A 94 22.94 13.87 -12.11
N VAL A 95 23.37 12.96 -11.24
CA VAL A 95 24.02 13.27 -9.95
C VAL A 95 25.34 14.04 -10.12
N ARG A 96 25.99 13.93 -11.29
CA ARG A 96 27.27 14.59 -11.57
C ARG A 96 27.11 15.96 -12.22
N SER A 97 26.14 16.11 -13.10
CA SER A 97 25.93 17.33 -13.88
C SER A 97 24.78 18.21 -13.36
N GLY A 98 23.90 17.65 -12.52
CA GLY A 98 22.69 18.33 -12.08
C GLY A 98 21.67 18.60 -13.19
N VAL A 99 21.90 18.02 -14.38
CA VAL A 99 21.01 18.21 -15.54
C VAL A 99 19.83 17.26 -15.41
N ALA A 100 18.61 17.79 -15.59
CA ALA A 100 17.40 16.98 -15.62
C ALA A 100 17.49 15.94 -16.76
N VAL A 101 17.30 14.68 -16.42
CA VAL A 101 17.11 13.61 -17.40
C VAL A 101 15.69 13.81 -17.95
N ARG A 102 15.56 13.91 -19.28
CA ARG A 102 14.26 14.14 -19.94
C ARG A 102 13.26 13.07 -19.49
N GLU A 103 12.23 13.53 -18.81
CA GLU A 103 11.03 12.73 -18.59
C GLU A 103 10.33 12.56 -19.94
N SER A 104 10.00 11.32 -20.30
CA SER A 104 8.95 11.09 -21.27
C SER A 104 7.62 11.29 -20.55
N ASP A 105 6.73 12.13 -21.08
CA ASP A 105 5.42 12.49 -20.52
C ASP A 105 4.47 11.29 -20.26
N ASP A 106 4.87 10.08 -20.62
CA ASP A 106 4.09 8.84 -20.50
C ASP A 106 4.57 7.90 -19.36
N ASP A 107 5.48 8.33 -18.52
CA ASP A 107 6.10 7.46 -17.52
C ASP A 107 5.43 7.63 -16.15
N GLU A 108 4.47 6.76 -15.83
CA GLU A 108 3.86 6.62 -14.49
C GLU A 108 4.84 6.10 -13.42
N ARG A 109 6.14 6.11 -13.70
CA ARG A 109 7.18 5.60 -12.80
C ARG A 109 7.48 6.59 -11.71
N PHE A 110 7.79 6.04 -10.54
CA PHE A 110 8.26 6.83 -9.42
C PHE A 110 9.65 7.40 -9.71
N SER A 111 9.88 8.64 -9.29
CA SER A 111 11.15 9.33 -9.49
C SER A 111 11.78 9.74 -8.16
N ILE A 112 13.12 9.77 -8.17
CA ILE A 112 13.90 10.32 -7.08
C ILE A 112 13.95 11.84 -7.26
N THR A 113 13.70 12.60 -6.20
CA THR A 113 13.68 14.06 -6.25
C THR A 113 15.07 14.66 -6.52
N ASP A 114 15.12 15.95 -6.86
CA ASP A 114 16.36 16.73 -7.01
C ASP A 114 17.16 16.83 -5.71
N ALA A 115 16.50 16.68 -4.54
CA ALA A 115 17.13 16.54 -3.24
C ALA A 115 17.68 15.11 -2.97
N HIS A 116 17.64 14.21 -3.95
CA HIS A 116 18.04 12.80 -3.85
C HIS A 116 17.21 12.01 -2.84
N GLU A 117 15.94 12.35 -2.69
CA GLU A 117 15.00 11.64 -1.84
C GLU A 117 14.19 10.64 -2.65
N LEU A 118 14.14 9.40 -2.15
CA LEU A 118 13.32 8.31 -2.61
C LEU A 118 12.20 8.10 -1.60
N ASP A 119 10.94 8.27 -2.02
CA ASP A 119 9.76 8.13 -1.17
C ASP A 119 8.97 6.87 -1.57
N ILE A 120 8.84 5.93 -0.64
CA ILE A 120 8.09 4.68 -0.82
C ILE A 120 6.60 4.81 -0.44
N ARG A 121 6.14 5.98 -0.02
CA ARG A 121 4.78 6.20 0.50
C ARG A 121 3.71 5.68 -0.46
N GLU A 122 3.75 6.15 -1.69
CA GLU A 122 2.70 5.83 -2.66
C GLU A 122 2.73 4.36 -3.11
N PRO A 123 3.87 3.77 -3.49
CA PRO A 123 3.90 2.34 -3.80
C PRO A 123 3.52 1.46 -2.60
N LEU A 124 3.94 1.79 -1.38
CA LEU A 124 3.55 1.06 -0.18
C LEU A 124 2.04 1.15 0.07
N ARG A 125 1.44 2.33 -0.10
CA ARG A 125 0.01 2.55 0.01
C ARG A 125 -0.77 1.68 -0.98
N GLN A 126 -0.39 1.70 -2.24
CA GLN A 126 -1.02 0.92 -3.32
C GLN A 126 -0.94 -0.58 -3.04
N GLU A 127 0.22 -1.06 -2.66
CA GLU A 127 0.45 -2.49 -2.39
C GLU A 127 -0.28 -2.97 -1.12
N LEU A 128 -0.38 -2.15 -0.09
CA LEU A 128 -1.18 -2.48 1.09
C LEU A 128 -2.67 -2.58 0.73
N ILE A 129 -3.21 -1.68 -0.10
CA ILE A 129 -4.60 -1.75 -0.57
C ILE A 129 -4.83 -3.05 -1.35
N VAL A 130 -3.95 -3.37 -2.29
CA VAL A 130 -4.06 -4.59 -3.13
C VAL A 130 -3.95 -5.87 -2.29
N SER A 131 -3.22 -5.84 -1.19
CA SER A 131 -3.06 -7.00 -0.29
C SER A 131 -4.27 -7.27 0.60
N LEU A 132 -5.23 -6.35 0.68
CA LEU A 132 -6.44 -6.53 1.47
C LEU A 132 -7.39 -7.56 0.82
N PRO A 133 -8.16 -8.30 1.63
CA PRO A 133 -9.12 -9.25 1.09
C PRO A 133 -10.24 -8.53 0.33
N MET A 134 -10.60 -9.02 -0.85
CA MET A 134 -11.73 -8.49 -1.64
C MET A 134 -13.08 -8.64 -0.93
N ARG A 135 -13.18 -9.59 0.00
CA ARG A 135 -14.35 -9.83 0.84
C ARG A 135 -13.91 -9.86 2.30
N PRO A 136 -13.87 -8.71 2.97
CA PRO A 136 -13.54 -8.65 4.38
C PRO A 136 -14.45 -9.54 5.24
N ASP A 137 -13.86 -10.44 6.02
CA ASP A 137 -14.56 -11.38 6.89
C ASP A 137 -13.79 -11.48 8.23
N CYS A 138 -14.50 -11.29 9.34
CA CYS A 138 -13.87 -11.32 10.65
C CYS A 138 -13.53 -12.74 11.17
N GLY A 139 -13.80 -13.78 10.39
CA GLY A 139 -13.40 -15.15 10.68
C GLY A 139 -14.54 -16.10 11.07
N THR A 140 -14.17 -17.24 11.65
CA THR A 140 -15.09 -18.33 11.99
C THR A 140 -16.08 -17.98 13.11
N ASP A 141 -15.70 -17.06 13.99
CA ASP A 141 -16.53 -16.61 15.11
C ASP A 141 -17.49 -15.45 14.74
N CYS A 142 -17.61 -15.18 13.45
CA CYS A 142 -18.51 -14.16 12.95
C CYS A 142 -19.97 -14.45 13.34
N PRO A 143 -20.69 -13.53 14.02
CA PRO A 143 -22.07 -13.76 14.41
C PRO A 143 -23.07 -13.84 13.24
N GLY A 144 -22.58 -13.53 12.02
CA GLY A 144 -23.43 -13.51 10.84
C GLY A 144 -24.17 -12.18 10.66
N PRO A 145 -25.04 -12.08 9.62
CA PRO A 145 -25.74 -10.85 9.33
C PRO A 145 -26.66 -10.45 10.50
N PRO A 146 -26.81 -9.14 10.76
CA PRO A 146 -27.73 -8.65 11.77
C PRO A 146 -29.16 -9.14 11.43
N ALA A 147 -29.90 -9.53 12.46
CA ALA A 147 -31.29 -9.95 12.28
C ALA A 147 -32.08 -8.80 11.65
N ILE A 148 -32.63 -9.04 10.47
CA ILE A 148 -33.60 -8.13 9.86
C ILE A 148 -34.83 -8.20 10.76
N ALA A 149 -35.23 -7.08 11.34
CA ALA A 149 -36.50 -6.99 12.04
C ALA A 149 -37.58 -7.27 11.01
N ASP A 150 -38.21 -8.43 11.13
CA ASP A 150 -39.38 -8.79 10.32
C ASP A 150 -40.52 -7.87 10.79
N ASP A 151 -40.78 -6.81 10.04
CA ASP A 151 -41.85 -5.87 10.32
C ASP A 151 -43.21 -6.42 9.89
N GLY A 152 -43.32 -7.74 9.64
CA GLY A 152 -44.56 -8.46 9.43
C GLY A 152 -45.37 -8.01 8.20
N LYS A 153 -44.70 -7.35 7.27
CA LYS A 153 -45.27 -6.99 5.97
C LYS A 153 -44.76 -7.91 4.88
N ASP A 154 -45.33 -9.11 4.82
CA ASP A 154 -45.30 -9.95 3.62
C ASP A 154 -46.13 -9.32 2.49
N GLU A 155 -45.96 -8.04 2.21
CA GLU A 155 -46.42 -7.48 0.94
C GLU A 155 -45.48 -7.90 -0.17
N ILE A 156 -45.69 -9.08 -0.72
CA ILE A 156 -45.10 -9.48 -2.00
C ILE A 156 -45.54 -8.42 -3.02
N ASP A 157 -44.57 -7.64 -3.48
CA ASP A 157 -44.83 -6.69 -4.57
C ASP A 157 -45.43 -7.48 -5.75
N HIS A 158 -46.72 -7.20 -6.04
CA HIS A 158 -47.49 -7.92 -7.05
C HIS A 158 -46.85 -7.87 -8.45
N ARG A 159 -45.85 -6.99 -8.68
CA ARG A 159 -45.05 -7.02 -9.92
C ARG A 159 -44.18 -8.27 -10.04
N PHE A 160 -43.89 -8.93 -8.92
CA PHE A 160 -43.09 -10.18 -8.90
C PHE A 160 -43.93 -11.44 -8.62
N ALA A 161 -45.24 -11.32 -8.44
CA ALA A 161 -46.16 -12.43 -8.16
C ALA A 161 -46.12 -13.51 -9.26
N ALA A 162 -45.75 -13.13 -10.48
CA ALA A 162 -45.67 -14.08 -11.63
C ALA A 162 -44.37 -14.94 -11.62
N LEU A 163 -43.41 -14.66 -10.75
CA LEU A 163 -42.14 -15.38 -10.65
C LEU A 163 -42.17 -16.51 -9.61
N GLY A 164 -43.26 -16.63 -8.86
CA GLY A 164 -43.41 -17.58 -7.76
C GLY A 164 -44.23 -18.85 -8.08
N SER A 165 -44.37 -19.22 -9.36
CA SER A 165 -45.07 -20.46 -9.78
C SER A 165 -44.13 -21.44 -10.43
#